data_9f4db384bb61658e3ac02ac8171cdef1
#
_entry.id   9f4db384bb61658e3ac02ac8171cdef1
#
_cell.length_a   1.000
_cell.length_b   1.000
_cell.length_c   1.000
_cell.angle_alpha   90.00
_cell.angle_beta   90.00
_cell.angle_gamma   90.00
#
_symmetry.space_group_name_H-M   'P 1'
#
loop_
_entity.id
_entity.type
_entity.pdbx_description
1 polymer ?
#
loop_
_entity_poly.entity_id
_entity_poly.type
_entity_poly.pdbx_seq_one_letter_code
_entity_poly.pdbx_strand_id
1 'polypeptide(L)'
;MRVKTLGAVVLVFFGVIKLSDGALFAGDAMPAWQVTWEKTVAAAKKEGKLNFYVGRYGSEPLLNEFRKEFPAIKLVTVNGAGNTLGTRIITEIRSGTVVADLFSGGANTNYDILYQGKALDSIKTTLILPEVLDESKWYEGKHRYTDPEQRHIFVYIANPSSSGFYYNTNLVNPKEFKSYWDLVAPKWKGKYVSQEPTSTGLGGGLQFMYYHPELGPEFIKRLFGDLQPTLGRDRRQITDWLAQGRYALCVGCRETTRAKSQGLPVDELDNVDWKEGLELTTGGGSMSLIKGGPNPNAAKVFVNWFLSRRGQIALQKYNDLYGEDAPNSRRMDIPKDMLVATNRMIPGKRYFDVSDPKYADMTPMFNLVKEIMKAREQIKE
;
A
#
# COMPACT_ATOMS: atom_id res chain seq x y z
N MET A 1 61.60 -1.25 58.37
CA MET A 1 60.56 -0.96 59.40
C MET A 1 59.51 -2.03 59.29
N ARG A 2 59.16 -2.72 60.36
CA ARG A 2 58.52 -4.02 60.43
C ARG A 2 57.09 -4.06 60.01
N VAL A 3 56.74 -4.96 59.12
CA VAL A 3 55.39 -5.37 58.77
C VAL A 3 54.88 -6.39 59.79
N LYS A 4 53.72 -6.15 60.38
CA LYS A 4 53.03 -7.13 61.23
C LYS A 4 51.90 -7.80 60.44
N THR A 5 52.01 -9.09 60.24
CA THR A 5 51.01 -9.99 59.74
C THR A 5 50.04 -10.34 60.87
N LEU A 6 48.72 -10.19 60.60
CA LEU A 6 47.61 -10.68 61.42
C LEU A 6 46.98 -11.84 60.66
N GLY A 7 47.01 -13.02 61.20
CA GLY A 7 46.35 -14.20 60.67
C GLY A 7 44.83 -14.18 61.11
N ALA A 8 43.98 -14.46 60.19
CA ALA A 8 42.56 -14.70 60.46
C ALA A 8 42.22 -16.18 60.36
N VAL A 9 41.71 -16.71 61.45
CA VAL A 9 41.28 -18.13 61.60
C VAL A 9 39.86 -18.20 60.96
N VAL A 10 39.70 -19.03 59.91
CA VAL A 10 38.43 -19.35 59.32
C VAL A 10 37.84 -20.58 60.01
N LEU A 11 36.77 -20.37 60.77
CA LEU A 11 35.91 -21.43 61.31
C LEU A 11 34.93 -21.88 60.22
N VAL A 12 35.09 -23.12 59.74
CA VAL A 12 34.15 -23.75 58.82
C VAL A 12 32.97 -24.35 59.59
N PHE A 13 31.82 -23.73 59.48
CA PHE A 13 30.55 -24.33 59.98
C PHE A 13 30.01 -25.24 58.85
N PHE A 14 29.97 -26.54 59.11
CA PHE A 14 29.20 -27.50 58.33
C PHE A 14 27.67 -27.34 58.70
N GLY A 15 26.95 -26.54 57.89
CA GLY A 15 25.52 -26.52 57.94
C GLY A 15 24.93 -27.66 57.10
N VAL A 16 24.23 -28.58 57.72
CA VAL A 16 23.44 -29.61 57.03
C VAL A 16 22.25 -28.92 56.36
N ILE A 17 22.34 -28.72 55.05
CA ILE A 17 21.19 -28.26 54.28
C ILE A 17 20.28 -29.46 54.03
N LYS A 18 19.12 -29.46 54.68
CA LYS A 18 18.00 -30.32 54.32
C LYS A 18 17.56 -29.98 52.90
N LEU A 19 17.69 -30.92 52.00
CA LEU A 19 17.04 -30.88 50.70
C LEU A 19 15.55 -30.91 50.91
N SER A 20 14.87 -29.75 50.85
CA SER A 20 13.45 -29.63 50.65
C SER A 20 13.12 -29.97 49.21
N ASP A 21 12.12 -30.81 49.03
CA ASP A 21 11.60 -31.34 47.80
C ASP A 21 11.53 -30.29 46.69
N GLY A 22 12.13 -30.66 45.53
CA GLY A 22 12.13 -29.85 44.35
C GLY A 22 10.72 -29.56 43.87
N ALA A 23 10.29 -28.31 43.96
CA ALA A 23 9.27 -27.79 43.05
C ALA A 23 9.83 -27.88 41.64
N LEU A 24 9.46 -28.91 40.90
CA LEU A 24 9.54 -28.94 39.45
C LEU A 24 8.86 -27.68 38.95
N PHE A 25 9.64 -26.67 38.54
CA PHE A 25 9.13 -25.60 37.66
C PHE A 25 8.62 -26.32 36.42
N ALA A 26 7.29 -26.51 36.35
CA ALA A 26 6.64 -26.84 35.11
C ALA A 26 7.02 -25.73 34.16
N GLY A 27 7.96 -25.98 33.26
CA GLY A 27 8.30 -25.04 32.19
C GLY A 27 7.00 -24.75 31.46
N ASP A 28 6.62 -23.48 31.42
CA ASP A 28 5.43 -23.05 30.71
C ASP A 28 5.47 -23.64 29.30
N ALA A 29 4.45 -24.41 28.93
CA ALA A 29 4.37 -25.03 27.63
C ALA A 29 4.47 -23.94 26.56
N MET A 30 5.35 -24.12 25.58
CA MET A 30 5.56 -23.15 24.50
C MET A 30 4.22 -22.77 23.85
N PRO A 31 3.89 -21.47 23.70
CA PRO A 31 2.64 -21.03 23.11
C PRO A 31 2.39 -21.66 21.73
N ALA A 32 1.16 -22.05 21.45
CA ALA A 32 0.81 -22.76 20.21
C ALA A 32 1.21 -22.01 18.93
N TRP A 33 1.14 -20.68 18.94
CA TRP A 33 1.58 -19.85 17.82
C TRP A 33 3.11 -19.97 17.60
N GLN A 34 3.90 -20.07 18.66
CA GLN A 34 5.35 -20.18 18.57
C GLN A 34 5.75 -21.53 17.97
N VAL A 35 5.11 -22.63 18.39
CA VAL A 35 5.31 -23.96 17.81
C VAL A 35 4.99 -23.93 16.31
N THR A 36 3.88 -23.28 15.94
CA THR A 36 3.47 -23.14 14.52
C THR A 36 4.49 -22.31 13.74
N TRP A 37 4.95 -21.20 14.32
CA TRP A 37 5.94 -20.34 13.70
C TRP A 37 7.27 -21.05 13.46
N GLU A 38 7.81 -21.73 14.46
CA GLU A 38 9.08 -22.46 14.35
C GLU A 38 9.00 -23.57 13.30
N LYS A 39 7.89 -24.32 13.25
CA LYS A 39 7.65 -25.33 12.21
C LYS A 39 7.60 -24.69 10.83
N THR A 40 6.91 -23.54 10.69
CA THR A 40 6.80 -22.81 9.43
C THR A 40 8.18 -22.31 8.97
N VAL A 41 8.97 -21.72 9.87
CA VAL A 41 10.34 -21.27 9.55
C VAL A 41 11.23 -22.44 9.16
N ALA A 42 11.16 -23.57 9.86
CA ALA A 42 11.92 -24.77 9.51
C ALA A 42 11.55 -25.33 8.14
N ALA A 43 10.26 -25.34 7.81
CA ALA A 43 9.77 -25.75 6.48
C ALA A 43 10.20 -24.77 5.39
N ALA A 44 10.10 -23.46 5.63
CA ALA A 44 10.55 -22.41 4.72
C ALA A 44 12.06 -22.50 4.41
N LYS A 45 12.89 -22.82 5.42
CA LYS A 45 14.31 -23.07 5.21
C LYS A 45 14.57 -24.31 4.32
N LYS A 46 13.72 -25.33 4.37
CA LYS A 46 13.80 -26.48 3.47
C LYS A 46 13.37 -26.15 2.04
N GLU A 47 12.34 -25.30 1.88
CA GLU A 47 11.95 -24.74 0.57
C GLU A 47 13.10 -23.89 -0.01
N GLY A 48 13.83 -23.17 0.85
CA GLY A 48 15.06 -22.44 0.55
C GLY A 48 14.91 -21.26 -0.40
N LYS A 49 13.67 -20.94 -0.83
CA LYS A 49 13.39 -19.91 -1.84
C LYS A 49 12.03 -19.26 -1.61
N LEU A 50 11.92 -17.99 -2.03
CA LEU A 50 10.65 -17.26 -2.17
C LEU A 50 10.68 -16.50 -3.49
N ASN A 51 9.67 -16.67 -4.33
CA ASN A 51 9.48 -15.91 -5.57
C ASN A 51 8.44 -14.80 -5.33
N PHE A 52 8.90 -13.58 -5.27
CA PHE A 52 8.08 -12.41 -4.98
C PHE A 52 7.93 -11.52 -6.20
N TYR A 53 6.70 -11.41 -6.72
CA TYR A 53 6.39 -10.53 -7.83
C TYR A 53 5.98 -9.15 -7.31
N VAL A 54 6.72 -8.11 -7.72
CA VAL A 54 6.66 -6.78 -7.12
C VAL A 54 6.28 -5.74 -8.14
N GLY A 55 5.06 -5.25 -8.03
CA GLY A 55 4.60 -4.07 -8.76
C GLY A 55 4.97 -2.76 -8.06
N ARG A 56 5.09 -2.79 -6.72
CA ARG A 56 5.47 -1.64 -5.87
C ARG A 56 5.91 -2.11 -4.48
N TYR A 57 6.63 -1.23 -3.76
CA TYR A 57 7.10 -1.47 -2.38
C TYR A 57 7.94 -2.73 -2.20
N GLY A 58 8.96 -2.85 -3.02
CA GLY A 58 9.92 -3.95 -2.96
C GLY A 58 11.33 -3.47 -3.28
N SER A 59 11.73 -2.31 -2.74
CA SER A 59 13.08 -1.78 -2.91
C SER A 59 14.12 -2.71 -2.30
N GLU A 60 15.30 -2.77 -2.90
CA GLU A 60 16.39 -3.62 -2.39
C GLU A 60 16.76 -3.36 -0.93
N PRO A 61 16.83 -2.09 -0.44
CA PRO A 61 17.08 -1.84 0.98
C PRO A 61 16.02 -2.46 1.91
N LEU A 62 14.73 -2.38 1.52
CA LEU A 62 13.63 -3.01 2.28
C LEU A 62 13.79 -4.53 2.32
N LEU A 63 14.01 -5.14 1.15
CA LEU A 63 14.10 -6.60 1.04
C LEU A 63 15.38 -7.17 1.69
N ASN A 64 16.43 -6.36 1.81
CA ASN A 64 17.63 -6.73 2.52
C ASN A 64 17.40 -6.89 4.04
N GLU A 65 16.44 -6.19 4.64
CA GLU A 65 16.08 -6.42 6.04
C GLU A 65 15.50 -7.84 6.25
N PHE A 66 14.68 -8.32 5.31
CA PHE A 66 14.24 -9.72 5.33
C PHE A 66 15.38 -10.71 5.15
N ARG A 67 16.28 -10.48 4.18
CA ARG A 67 17.42 -11.37 3.90
C ARG A 67 18.38 -11.48 5.08
N LYS A 68 18.59 -10.41 5.85
CA LYS A 68 19.40 -10.43 7.08
C LYS A 68 18.81 -11.35 8.13
N GLU A 69 17.49 -11.36 8.26
CA GLU A 69 16.81 -12.15 9.29
C GLU A 69 16.59 -13.60 8.87
N PHE A 70 16.32 -13.83 7.59
CA PHE A 70 16.06 -15.16 7.03
C PHE A 70 17.05 -15.53 5.90
N PRO A 71 18.38 -15.57 6.17
CA PRO A 71 19.39 -15.77 5.13
C PRO A 71 19.30 -17.12 4.42
N ALA A 72 18.64 -18.11 5.03
CA ALA A 72 18.41 -19.42 4.43
C ALA A 72 17.24 -19.43 3.40
N ILE A 73 16.50 -18.32 3.25
CA ILE A 73 15.42 -18.21 2.28
C ILE A 73 15.89 -17.25 1.17
N LYS A 74 16.24 -17.79 0.01
CA LYS A 74 16.63 -16.99 -1.15
C LYS A 74 15.43 -16.22 -1.68
N LEU A 75 15.38 -14.92 -1.45
CA LEU A 75 14.33 -14.04 -1.99
C LEU A 75 14.65 -13.68 -3.44
N VAL A 76 13.82 -14.15 -4.37
CA VAL A 76 13.89 -13.85 -5.81
C VAL A 76 12.76 -12.92 -6.17
N THR A 77 13.07 -11.74 -6.68
CA THR A 77 12.09 -10.73 -7.06
C THR A 77 11.92 -10.66 -8.57
N VAL A 78 10.68 -10.44 -9.00
CA VAL A 78 10.34 -10.07 -10.38
C VAL A 78 9.63 -8.73 -10.32
N ASN A 79 10.31 -7.69 -10.76
CA ASN A 79 9.80 -6.33 -10.74
C ASN A 79 9.13 -5.97 -12.07
N GLY A 80 8.01 -5.26 -12.04
CA GLY A 80 7.33 -4.80 -13.25
C GLY A 80 6.01 -4.10 -12.99
N ALA A 81 5.37 -3.64 -14.05
CA ALA A 81 4.04 -3.05 -13.95
C ALA A 81 3.03 -4.10 -13.42
N GLY A 82 2.17 -3.69 -12.50
CA GLY A 82 1.26 -4.60 -11.80
C GLY A 82 0.40 -5.43 -12.76
N ASN A 83 -0.21 -4.81 -13.77
CA ASN A 83 -1.02 -5.50 -14.77
C ASN A 83 -0.23 -6.54 -15.58
N THR A 84 1.01 -6.23 -15.96
CA THR A 84 1.90 -7.17 -16.67
C THR A 84 2.22 -8.39 -15.79
N LEU A 85 2.57 -8.15 -14.52
CA LEU A 85 2.84 -9.22 -13.56
C LEU A 85 1.58 -10.05 -13.27
N GLY A 86 0.42 -9.39 -13.08
CA GLY A 86 -0.86 -10.08 -12.87
C GLY A 86 -1.23 -10.97 -14.04
N THR A 87 -1.11 -10.49 -15.28
CA THR A 87 -1.35 -11.29 -16.49
C THR A 87 -0.38 -12.47 -16.60
N ARG A 88 0.89 -12.25 -16.25
CA ARG A 88 1.88 -13.32 -16.21
C ARG A 88 1.50 -14.42 -15.21
N ILE A 89 1.10 -14.05 -13.99
CA ILE A 89 0.64 -15.02 -12.97
C ILE A 89 -0.55 -15.83 -13.48
N ILE A 90 -1.53 -15.20 -14.10
CA ILE A 90 -2.67 -15.90 -14.70
C ILE A 90 -2.20 -16.90 -15.76
N THR A 91 -1.22 -16.53 -16.58
CA THR A 91 -0.63 -17.42 -17.60
C THR A 91 0.10 -18.60 -16.97
N GLU A 92 0.90 -18.36 -15.93
CA GLU A 92 1.60 -19.41 -15.18
C GLU A 92 0.61 -20.43 -14.59
N ILE A 93 -0.49 -19.96 -13.98
CA ILE A 93 -1.54 -20.84 -13.43
C ILE A 93 -2.23 -21.66 -14.53
N ARG A 94 -2.59 -21.03 -15.65
CA ARG A 94 -3.25 -21.71 -16.78
C ARG A 94 -2.36 -22.77 -17.44
N SER A 95 -1.06 -22.52 -17.48
CA SER A 95 -0.08 -23.49 -18.01
C SER A 95 0.28 -24.61 -17.02
N GLY A 96 -0.19 -24.54 -15.77
CA GLY A 96 0.19 -25.47 -14.71
C GLY A 96 1.61 -25.30 -14.18
N THR A 97 2.29 -24.20 -14.54
CA THR A 97 3.69 -23.91 -14.14
C THR A 97 3.72 -22.64 -13.30
N VAL A 98 3.21 -22.72 -12.07
CA VAL A 98 3.19 -21.58 -11.14
C VAL A 98 4.60 -21.32 -10.62
N VAL A 99 5.06 -20.10 -10.78
CA VAL A 99 6.37 -19.64 -10.30
C VAL A 99 6.23 -18.67 -9.12
N ALA A 100 5.27 -17.75 -9.19
CA ALA A 100 5.07 -16.76 -8.16
C ALA A 100 4.51 -17.37 -6.87
N ASP A 101 5.04 -16.97 -5.70
CA ASP A 101 4.50 -17.31 -4.39
C ASP A 101 3.64 -16.17 -3.83
N LEU A 102 4.12 -14.94 -3.99
CA LEU A 102 3.45 -13.72 -3.52
C LEU A 102 3.46 -12.66 -4.63
N PHE A 103 2.42 -11.84 -4.61
CA PHE A 103 2.35 -10.61 -5.40
C PHE A 103 2.11 -9.41 -4.49
N SER A 104 2.87 -8.33 -4.69
CA SER A 104 2.61 -7.01 -4.10
C SER A 104 2.40 -5.97 -5.19
N GLY A 105 1.30 -5.22 -5.10
CA GLY A 105 0.97 -4.21 -6.12
C GLY A 105 -0.35 -3.51 -5.85
N GLY A 106 -0.89 -2.86 -6.88
CA GLY A 106 -2.16 -2.13 -6.78
C GLY A 106 -3.35 -3.04 -6.44
N ALA A 107 -4.27 -2.52 -5.63
CA ALA A 107 -5.50 -3.22 -5.30
C ALA A 107 -6.29 -3.62 -6.55
N ASN A 108 -6.29 -2.78 -7.58
CA ASN A 108 -6.95 -3.04 -8.86
C ASN A 108 -6.37 -4.29 -9.58
N THR A 109 -5.04 -4.40 -9.68
CA THR A 109 -4.42 -5.61 -10.27
C THR A 109 -4.76 -6.84 -9.46
N ASN A 110 -4.68 -6.74 -8.12
CA ASN A 110 -5.03 -7.82 -7.23
C ASN A 110 -6.49 -8.25 -7.38
N TYR A 111 -7.41 -7.29 -7.51
CA TYR A 111 -8.83 -7.59 -7.62
C TYR A 111 -9.23 -7.98 -9.05
N ASP A 112 -9.02 -7.10 -10.04
CA ASP A 112 -9.57 -7.27 -11.40
C ASP A 112 -8.89 -8.39 -12.17
N ILE A 113 -7.59 -8.67 -11.89
CA ILE A 113 -6.83 -9.68 -12.61
C ILE A 113 -6.72 -10.96 -11.78
N LEU A 114 -6.16 -10.86 -10.57
CA LEU A 114 -5.80 -12.04 -9.81
C LEU A 114 -7.00 -12.67 -9.08
N TYR A 115 -7.80 -11.85 -8.37
CA TYR A 115 -8.96 -12.37 -7.65
C TYR A 115 -10.06 -12.85 -8.61
N GLN A 116 -10.45 -12.01 -9.57
CA GLN A 116 -11.43 -12.41 -10.60
C GLN A 116 -10.94 -13.59 -11.44
N GLY A 117 -9.63 -13.69 -11.68
CA GLY A 117 -8.97 -14.80 -12.32
C GLY A 117 -8.86 -16.07 -11.46
N LYS A 118 -9.37 -16.07 -10.21
CA LYS A 118 -9.30 -17.17 -9.24
C LYS A 118 -7.87 -17.66 -8.96
N ALA A 119 -6.92 -16.74 -9.00
CA ALA A 119 -5.49 -16.97 -8.88
C ALA A 119 -4.94 -16.83 -7.44
N LEU A 120 -5.81 -16.58 -6.46
CA LEU A 120 -5.41 -16.29 -5.09
C LEU A 120 -5.83 -17.36 -4.10
N ASP A 121 -4.94 -17.68 -3.17
CA ASP A 121 -5.25 -18.37 -1.92
C ASP A 121 -5.50 -17.37 -0.80
N SER A 122 -6.03 -17.83 0.33
CA SER A 122 -6.30 -16.96 1.47
C SER A 122 -5.01 -16.52 2.15
N ILE A 123 -4.61 -15.25 1.98
CA ILE A 123 -3.48 -14.68 2.72
C ILE A 123 -3.77 -14.58 4.21
N LYS A 124 -5.03 -14.44 4.61
CA LYS A 124 -5.45 -14.39 6.02
C LYS A 124 -5.01 -15.62 6.80
N THR A 125 -5.01 -16.80 6.18
CA THR A 125 -4.58 -18.04 6.81
C THR A 125 -3.06 -18.17 6.99
N THR A 126 -2.29 -17.24 6.44
CA THR A 126 -0.83 -17.21 6.61
C THR A 126 -0.39 -16.47 7.86
N LEU A 127 -1.28 -15.70 8.51
CA LEU A 127 -0.95 -14.88 9.67
C LEU A 127 -0.77 -15.78 10.91
N ILE A 128 0.40 -15.67 11.56
CA ILE A 128 0.81 -16.53 12.68
C ILE A 128 1.22 -15.71 13.90
N LEU A 129 2.02 -14.65 13.69
CA LEU A 129 2.59 -13.88 14.79
C LEU A 129 1.50 -13.11 15.52
N PRO A 130 1.44 -13.15 16.89
CA PRO A 130 0.43 -12.44 17.68
C PRO A 130 0.34 -10.96 17.35
N GLU A 131 1.50 -10.28 17.17
CA GLU A 131 1.55 -8.86 16.81
C GLU A 131 1.00 -8.57 15.41
N VAL A 132 1.00 -9.56 14.51
CA VAL A 132 0.41 -9.44 13.16
C VAL A 132 -1.08 -9.72 13.20
N LEU A 133 -1.51 -10.67 14.04
CA LEU A 133 -2.91 -11.02 14.25
C LEU A 133 -3.68 -9.96 15.04
N ASP A 134 -3.00 -9.15 15.85
CA ASP A 134 -3.63 -8.11 16.67
C ASP A 134 -4.14 -6.95 15.80
N GLU A 135 -5.41 -7.02 15.45
CA GLU A 135 -6.09 -6.00 14.64
C GLU A 135 -6.10 -4.61 15.30
N SER A 136 -6.00 -4.53 16.65
CA SER A 136 -5.95 -3.24 17.36
C SER A 136 -4.75 -2.38 17.00
N LYS A 137 -3.71 -2.96 16.43
CA LYS A 137 -2.51 -2.27 15.93
C LYS A 137 -2.69 -1.64 14.56
N TRP A 138 -3.81 -1.87 13.90
CA TRP A 138 -4.10 -1.42 12.55
C TRP A 138 -5.12 -0.29 12.52
N TYR A 139 -5.12 0.48 11.46
CA TYR A 139 -6.05 1.60 11.28
C TYR A 139 -7.51 1.12 11.39
N GLU A 140 -8.33 1.85 12.10
CA GLU A 140 -9.72 1.50 12.47
C GLU A 140 -9.85 0.21 13.32
N GLY A 141 -8.76 -0.25 13.94
CA GLY A 141 -8.78 -1.47 14.76
C GLY A 141 -9.08 -2.74 13.99
N LYS A 142 -8.72 -2.80 12.69
CA LYS A 142 -9.00 -3.97 11.84
C LYS A 142 -7.99 -4.15 10.73
N HIS A 143 -7.77 -5.39 10.32
CA HIS A 143 -7.13 -5.70 9.05
C HIS A 143 -8.02 -5.22 7.89
N ARG A 144 -7.40 -4.68 6.86
CA ARG A 144 -8.11 -4.27 5.65
C ARG A 144 -7.84 -5.26 4.52
N TYR A 145 -8.91 -5.78 3.94
CA TYR A 145 -8.90 -6.55 2.71
C TYR A 145 -9.79 -5.85 1.69
N THR A 146 -9.43 -5.92 0.40
CA THR A 146 -10.27 -5.30 -0.63
C THR A 146 -11.15 -6.31 -1.38
N ASP A 147 -10.93 -7.61 -1.20
CA ASP A 147 -11.80 -8.64 -1.75
C ASP A 147 -13.08 -8.82 -0.90
N PRO A 148 -14.24 -9.17 -1.52
CA PRO A 148 -15.52 -9.34 -0.81
C PRO A 148 -15.48 -10.36 0.32
N GLU A 149 -14.67 -11.42 0.19
CA GLU A 149 -14.49 -12.47 1.20
C GLU A 149 -13.58 -12.03 2.35
N GLN A 150 -12.93 -10.87 2.24
CA GLN A 150 -12.02 -10.25 3.23
C GLN A 150 -10.92 -11.20 3.72
N ARG A 151 -10.23 -11.87 2.77
CA ARG A 151 -9.18 -12.84 3.11
C ARG A 151 -8.07 -13.03 2.08
N HIS A 152 -8.21 -12.48 0.86
CA HIS A 152 -7.26 -12.77 -0.23
C HIS A 152 -6.29 -11.62 -0.51
N ILE A 153 -6.75 -10.37 -0.39
CA ILE A 153 -5.99 -9.17 -0.78
C ILE A 153 -5.79 -8.28 0.45
N PHE A 154 -4.67 -8.45 1.14
CA PHE A 154 -4.34 -7.64 2.32
C PHE A 154 -3.84 -6.26 1.92
N VAL A 155 -4.47 -5.20 2.45
CA VAL A 155 -4.08 -3.81 2.20
C VAL A 155 -3.28 -3.27 3.39
N TYR A 156 -2.03 -2.91 3.16
CA TYR A 156 -1.12 -2.46 4.21
C TYR A 156 -0.78 -0.96 4.14
N ILE A 157 -1.24 -0.22 3.12
CA ILE A 157 -1.03 1.23 2.95
C ILE A 157 -2.36 1.98 3.02
N ALA A 158 -2.32 3.19 3.61
CA ALA A 158 -3.40 4.18 3.61
C ALA A 158 -2.79 5.59 3.46
N ASN A 159 -2.53 6.00 2.22
CA ASN A 159 -2.05 7.36 1.94
C ASN A 159 -3.24 8.30 1.73
N PRO A 160 -3.29 9.46 2.41
CA PRO A 160 -4.12 10.56 1.97
C PRO A 160 -3.77 10.96 0.54
N SER A 161 -4.76 11.35 -0.23
CA SER A 161 -4.57 11.78 -1.63
C SER A 161 -5.58 12.86 -2.00
N SER A 162 -5.15 13.83 -2.80
CA SER A 162 -6.02 14.81 -3.45
C SER A 162 -6.83 14.22 -4.61
N SER A 163 -6.79 12.90 -4.80
CA SER A 163 -7.40 12.19 -5.94
C SER A 163 -6.84 12.63 -7.30
N GLY A 164 -5.60 13.17 -7.28
CA GLY A 164 -4.84 13.50 -8.49
C GLY A 164 -5.20 14.83 -9.14
N PHE A 165 -5.72 15.81 -8.40
CA PHE A 165 -5.94 17.17 -8.90
C PHE A 165 -4.75 18.08 -8.64
N TYR A 166 -4.26 18.70 -9.72
CA TYR A 166 -3.13 19.62 -9.73
C TYR A 166 -3.50 20.91 -10.45
N TYR A 167 -2.78 21.99 -10.18
CA TYR A 167 -3.04 23.29 -10.79
C TYR A 167 -1.75 24.05 -11.14
N ASN A 168 -1.88 25.00 -12.07
CA ASN A 168 -0.84 25.97 -12.36
C ASN A 168 -0.98 27.15 -11.39
N THR A 169 0.06 27.41 -10.59
CA THR A 169 0.04 28.41 -9.51
C THR A 169 -0.04 29.85 -9.99
N ASN A 170 0.29 30.12 -11.27
CA ASN A 170 0.14 31.45 -11.89
C ASN A 170 -1.28 31.72 -12.42
N LEU A 171 -2.07 30.65 -12.64
CA LEU A 171 -3.39 30.75 -13.29
C LEU A 171 -4.55 30.48 -12.33
N VAL A 172 -4.29 29.84 -11.20
CA VAL A 172 -5.33 29.39 -10.27
C VAL A 172 -5.00 29.82 -8.86
N ASN A 173 -5.96 30.44 -8.20
CA ASN A 173 -5.92 30.67 -6.76
C ASN A 173 -6.56 29.44 -6.06
N PRO A 174 -5.79 28.58 -5.36
CA PRO A 174 -6.35 27.38 -4.74
C PRO A 174 -7.37 27.67 -3.65
N LYS A 175 -7.38 28.88 -3.08
CA LYS A 175 -8.36 29.32 -2.06
C LYS A 175 -9.79 29.45 -2.59
N GLU A 176 -9.98 29.42 -3.92
CA GLU A 176 -11.29 29.41 -4.55
C GLU A 176 -12.04 28.09 -4.36
N PHE A 177 -11.31 27.00 -4.08
CA PHE A 177 -11.90 25.68 -3.95
C PHE A 177 -12.20 25.36 -2.49
N LYS A 178 -13.42 24.93 -2.21
CA LYS A 178 -13.91 24.48 -0.91
C LYS A 178 -14.56 23.10 -1.00
N SER A 179 -14.72 22.60 -2.20
CA SER A 179 -15.39 21.35 -2.53
C SER A 179 -14.86 20.83 -3.88
N TYR A 180 -14.91 19.53 -4.08
CA TYR A 180 -14.65 18.97 -5.41
C TYR A 180 -15.58 19.54 -6.48
N TRP A 181 -16.82 19.92 -6.13
CA TRP A 181 -17.76 20.51 -7.07
C TRP A 181 -17.29 21.84 -7.66
N ASP A 182 -16.44 22.59 -6.97
CA ASP A 182 -15.85 23.82 -7.49
C ASP A 182 -14.90 23.55 -8.66
N LEU A 183 -14.29 22.33 -8.70
CA LEU A 183 -13.42 21.89 -9.78
C LEU A 183 -14.18 21.64 -11.09
N VAL A 184 -15.46 21.34 -11.02
CA VAL A 184 -16.30 21.06 -12.20
C VAL A 184 -17.24 22.21 -12.54
N ALA A 185 -16.97 23.42 -12.02
CA ALA A 185 -17.69 24.62 -12.36
C ALA A 185 -17.50 24.99 -13.86
N PRO A 186 -18.53 25.52 -14.56
CA PRO A 186 -18.46 25.80 -16.00
C PRO A 186 -17.33 26.73 -16.44
N LYS A 187 -16.82 27.59 -15.55
CA LYS A 187 -15.68 28.49 -15.82
C LYS A 187 -14.38 27.74 -16.17
N TRP A 188 -14.31 26.45 -15.87
CA TRP A 188 -13.14 25.62 -16.13
C TRP A 188 -13.22 24.86 -17.46
N LYS A 189 -14.30 24.99 -18.22
CA LYS A 189 -14.42 24.34 -19.54
C LYS A 189 -13.27 24.76 -20.46
N GLY A 190 -12.61 23.77 -21.07
CA GLY A 190 -11.44 23.97 -21.94
C GLY A 190 -10.15 24.33 -21.21
N LYS A 191 -10.13 24.44 -19.88
CA LYS A 191 -8.95 24.78 -19.07
C LYS A 191 -8.28 23.59 -18.38
N TYR A 192 -8.76 22.39 -18.66
CA TYR A 192 -8.26 21.14 -18.11
C TYR A 192 -7.41 20.36 -19.10
N VAL A 193 -6.34 19.77 -18.56
CA VAL A 193 -5.71 18.59 -19.14
C VAL A 193 -5.92 17.40 -18.21
N SER A 194 -6.10 16.21 -18.75
CA SER A 194 -6.25 14.98 -17.95
C SER A 194 -5.46 13.84 -18.57
N GLN A 195 -4.93 12.96 -17.72
CA GLN A 195 -4.58 11.63 -18.16
C GLN A 195 -5.82 10.96 -18.76
N GLU A 196 -5.63 10.17 -19.82
CA GLU A 196 -6.72 9.41 -20.41
C GLU A 196 -7.41 8.53 -19.35
N PRO A 197 -8.73 8.71 -19.10
CA PRO A 197 -9.40 8.11 -17.95
C PRO A 197 -9.58 6.59 -18.05
N THR A 198 -9.40 6.02 -19.25
CA THR A 198 -9.39 4.55 -19.47
C THR A 198 -8.03 3.93 -19.17
N SER A 199 -6.99 4.75 -18.92
CA SER A 199 -5.67 4.26 -18.58
C SER A 199 -5.56 3.84 -17.11
N THR A 200 -4.72 2.85 -16.81
CA THR A 200 -4.54 2.29 -15.46
C THR A 200 -4.06 3.29 -14.41
N GLY A 201 -3.50 4.42 -14.82
CA GLY A 201 -2.88 5.39 -13.91
C GLY A 201 -3.86 6.27 -13.13
N LEU A 202 -5.08 6.45 -13.62
CA LEU A 202 -6.10 7.32 -13.00
C LEU A 202 -7.15 6.54 -12.19
N GLY A 203 -7.13 5.19 -12.26
CA GLY A 203 -8.19 4.33 -11.74
C GLY A 203 -8.55 4.55 -10.27
N GLY A 204 -7.58 4.78 -9.39
CA GLY A 204 -7.84 5.02 -7.95
C GLY A 204 -8.60 6.33 -7.71
N GLY A 205 -8.17 7.42 -8.32
CA GLY A 205 -8.87 8.72 -8.21
C GLY A 205 -10.28 8.66 -8.80
N LEU A 206 -10.46 7.96 -9.94
CA LEU A 206 -11.79 7.73 -10.51
C LEU A 206 -12.67 6.88 -9.62
N GLN A 207 -12.10 5.86 -8.96
CA GLN A 207 -12.81 5.02 -7.99
C GLN A 207 -13.34 5.86 -6.83
N PHE A 208 -12.50 6.74 -6.28
CA PHE A 208 -12.93 7.71 -5.26
C PHE A 208 -14.08 8.56 -5.76
N MET A 209 -13.92 9.22 -6.92
CA MET A 209 -14.95 10.10 -7.49
C MET A 209 -16.27 9.38 -7.73
N TYR A 210 -16.21 8.13 -8.23
CA TYR A 210 -17.39 7.33 -8.56
C TYR A 210 -18.17 6.85 -7.33
N TYR A 211 -17.46 6.34 -6.34
CA TYR A 211 -18.08 5.69 -5.17
C TYR A 211 -18.33 6.64 -3.99
N HIS A 212 -17.73 7.83 -4.02
CA HIS A 212 -17.95 8.79 -2.95
C HIS A 212 -19.42 9.27 -2.93
N PRO A 213 -20.13 9.19 -1.78
CA PRO A 213 -21.57 9.43 -1.71
C PRO A 213 -21.99 10.88 -2.06
N GLU A 214 -21.08 11.83 -1.92
CA GLU A 214 -21.32 13.24 -2.22
C GLU A 214 -20.83 13.65 -3.63
N LEU A 215 -20.16 12.77 -4.37
CA LEU A 215 -19.66 13.00 -5.74
C LEU A 215 -20.41 12.11 -6.73
N GLY A 216 -20.06 10.85 -6.80
CA GLY A 216 -20.73 9.84 -7.60
C GLY A 216 -20.56 10.00 -9.12
N PRO A 217 -21.34 9.23 -9.89
CA PRO A 217 -21.31 9.26 -11.35
C PRO A 217 -21.49 10.64 -11.96
N GLU A 218 -22.26 11.51 -11.33
CA GLU A 218 -22.55 12.87 -11.82
C GLU A 218 -21.30 13.74 -11.86
N PHE A 219 -20.41 13.62 -10.84
CA PHE A 219 -19.13 14.33 -10.83
C PHE A 219 -18.26 13.94 -12.03
N ILE A 220 -18.18 12.64 -12.33
CA ILE A 220 -17.42 12.11 -13.48
C ILE A 220 -18.00 12.61 -14.81
N LYS A 221 -19.35 12.65 -14.94
CA LYS A 221 -20.01 13.18 -16.12
C LYS A 221 -19.68 14.66 -16.34
N ARG A 222 -19.72 15.48 -15.30
CA ARG A 222 -19.33 16.89 -15.41
C ARG A 222 -17.86 17.05 -15.76
N LEU A 223 -16.97 16.33 -15.07
CA LEU A 223 -15.53 16.44 -15.30
C LEU A 223 -15.16 16.08 -16.74
N PHE A 224 -15.57 14.92 -17.22
CA PHE A 224 -15.16 14.41 -18.52
C PHE A 224 -16.12 14.70 -19.68
N GLY A 225 -17.42 14.84 -19.38
CA GLY A 225 -18.45 15.15 -20.38
C GLY A 225 -18.57 16.65 -20.63
N ASP A 226 -18.93 17.43 -19.60
CA ASP A 226 -19.25 18.86 -19.76
C ASP A 226 -18.01 19.73 -19.92
N LEU A 227 -16.98 19.53 -19.09
CA LEU A 227 -15.74 20.31 -19.14
C LEU A 227 -14.82 19.91 -20.30
N GLN A 228 -14.94 18.69 -20.80
CA GLN A 228 -14.21 18.17 -21.96
C GLN A 228 -12.69 18.40 -21.88
N PRO A 229 -12.00 17.89 -20.84
CA PRO A 229 -10.56 18.07 -20.71
C PRO A 229 -9.83 17.55 -21.93
N THR A 230 -8.70 18.21 -22.27
CA THR A 230 -7.75 17.64 -23.24
C THR A 230 -7.10 16.39 -22.63
N LEU A 231 -7.10 15.30 -23.39
CA LEU A 231 -6.60 14.02 -22.90
C LEU A 231 -5.16 13.79 -23.38
N GLY A 232 -4.33 13.27 -22.48
CA GLY A 232 -2.97 12.86 -22.77
C GLY A 232 -2.66 11.47 -22.17
N ARG A 233 -1.86 10.68 -22.89
CA ARG A 233 -1.44 9.34 -22.42
C ARG A 233 -0.16 9.41 -21.60
N ASP A 234 0.74 10.31 -21.95
CA ASP A 234 1.99 10.53 -21.23
C ASP A 234 1.78 11.53 -20.09
N ARG A 235 1.92 11.04 -18.87
CA ARG A 235 1.69 11.82 -17.64
C ARG A 235 2.74 12.92 -17.43
N ARG A 236 3.95 12.77 -17.94
CA ARG A 236 4.97 13.83 -17.90
C ARG A 236 4.59 14.93 -18.85
N GLN A 237 4.23 14.58 -20.09
CA GLN A 237 3.80 15.54 -21.09
C GLN A 237 2.63 16.41 -20.60
N ILE A 238 1.62 15.82 -19.96
CA ILE A 238 0.50 16.61 -19.43
C ILE A 238 0.92 17.50 -18.25
N THR A 239 1.91 17.09 -17.46
CA THR A 239 2.51 17.93 -16.41
C THR A 239 3.28 19.11 -17.01
N ASP A 240 4.01 18.88 -18.10
CA ASP A 240 4.71 19.94 -18.83
C ASP A 240 3.72 20.96 -19.41
N TRP A 241 2.62 20.52 -19.97
CA TRP A 241 1.56 21.42 -20.47
C TRP A 241 0.92 22.25 -19.35
N LEU A 242 0.71 21.65 -18.17
CA LEU A 242 0.25 22.37 -16.99
C LEU A 242 1.29 23.44 -16.56
N ALA A 243 2.56 23.06 -16.47
CA ALA A 243 3.65 23.96 -16.07
C ALA A 243 3.84 25.12 -17.05
N GLN A 244 3.66 24.88 -18.34
CA GLN A 244 3.71 25.91 -19.39
C GLN A 244 2.50 26.87 -19.39
N GLY A 245 1.50 26.63 -18.52
CA GLY A 245 0.27 27.44 -18.47
C GLY A 245 -0.69 27.23 -19.63
N ARG A 246 -0.52 26.15 -20.41
CA ARG A 246 -1.48 25.79 -21.46
C ARG A 246 -2.85 25.43 -20.86
N TYR A 247 -2.84 24.88 -19.66
CA TYR A 247 -4.02 24.51 -18.89
C TYR A 247 -3.91 25.04 -17.47
N ALA A 248 -5.03 25.36 -16.87
CA ALA A 248 -5.10 25.85 -15.49
C ALA A 248 -5.11 24.69 -14.48
N LEU A 249 -5.76 23.58 -14.85
CA LEU A 249 -5.99 22.44 -14.00
C LEU A 249 -5.56 21.12 -14.70
N CYS A 250 -5.11 20.16 -13.91
CA CYS A 250 -4.76 18.84 -14.38
C CYS A 250 -5.37 17.75 -13.51
N VAL A 251 -5.79 16.66 -14.14
CA VAL A 251 -6.17 15.42 -13.44
C VAL A 251 -5.20 14.30 -13.83
N GLY A 252 -4.54 13.70 -12.84
CA GLY A 252 -3.62 12.59 -13.04
C GLY A 252 -2.23 12.99 -13.57
N CYS A 253 -1.81 14.24 -13.41
CA CYS A 253 -0.42 14.66 -13.61
C CYS A 253 0.55 13.82 -12.74
N ARG A 254 1.83 13.84 -13.06
CA ARG A 254 2.88 13.08 -12.34
C ARG A 254 4.14 13.93 -12.15
N GLU A 255 4.94 13.53 -11.15
CA GLU A 255 6.20 14.20 -10.84
C GLU A 255 6.06 15.71 -10.53
N THR A 256 4.87 16.11 -10.08
CA THR A 256 4.57 17.52 -9.77
C THR A 256 5.42 18.03 -8.59
N THR A 257 5.69 17.20 -7.60
CA THR A 257 6.62 17.52 -6.50
C THR A 257 8.02 17.85 -7.03
N ARG A 258 8.50 17.06 -8.00
CA ARG A 258 9.78 17.31 -8.66
C ARG A 258 9.74 18.60 -9.49
N ALA A 259 8.69 18.78 -10.28
CA ALA A 259 8.51 19.99 -11.08
C ALA A 259 8.48 21.25 -10.18
N LYS A 260 7.75 21.20 -9.07
CA LYS A 260 7.70 22.26 -8.05
C LYS A 260 9.09 22.55 -7.46
N SER A 261 9.86 21.50 -7.10
CA SER A 261 11.22 21.67 -6.56
C SER A 261 12.20 22.28 -7.57
N GLN A 262 11.90 22.18 -8.86
CA GLN A 262 12.63 22.84 -9.96
C GLN A 262 12.15 24.26 -10.26
N GLY A 263 11.22 24.79 -9.44
CA GLY A 263 10.69 26.16 -9.61
C GLY A 263 9.59 26.29 -10.66
N LEU A 264 9.04 25.18 -11.17
CA LEU A 264 7.93 25.25 -12.12
C LEU A 264 6.62 25.60 -11.40
N PRO A 265 5.71 26.36 -12.04
CA PRO A 265 4.49 26.88 -11.40
C PRO A 265 3.39 25.82 -11.35
N VAL A 266 3.64 24.72 -10.66
CA VAL A 266 2.67 23.62 -10.48
C VAL A 266 2.58 23.24 -9.01
N ASP A 267 1.38 22.90 -8.57
CA ASP A 267 1.16 22.38 -7.21
C ASP A 267 -0.02 21.41 -7.20
N GLU A 268 -0.11 20.64 -6.12
CA GLU A 268 -1.25 19.77 -5.84
C GLU A 268 -2.30 20.56 -5.04
N LEU A 269 -3.58 20.32 -5.29
CA LEU A 269 -4.64 20.96 -4.51
C LEU A 269 -4.65 20.37 -3.10
N ASP A 270 -4.59 21.26 -2.11
CA ASP A 270 -4.83 20.91 -0.71
C ASP A 270 -6.34 20.89 -0.43
N ASN A 271 -6.88 19.71 -0.34
CA ASN A 271 -8.30 19.46 -0.13
C ASN A 271 -8.62 18.84 1.24
N VAL A 272 -7.67 18.95 2.19
CA VAL A 272 -7.80 18.37 3.54
C VAL A 272 -9.01 18.94 4.32
N ASP A 273 -9.38 20.17 4.04
CA ASP A 273 -10.49 20.90 4.70
C ASP A 273 -11.79 20.89 3.88
N TRP A 274 -11.81 20.21 2.73
CA TRP A 274 -13.04 20.15 1.93
C TRP A 274 -14.07 19.24 2.59
N LYS A 275 -15.36 19.56 2.34
CA LYS A 275 -16.47 18.85 3.00
C LYS A 275 -16.53 17.36 2.67
N GLU A 276 -16.10 16.97 1.49
CA GLU A 276 -16.08 15.58 1.05
C GLU A 276 -14.92 14.80 1.69
N GLY A 277 -13.88 15.50 2.17
CA GLY A 277 -12.66 14.90 2.73
C GLY A 277 -11.69 14.38 1.67
N LEU A 278 -10.70 13.64 2.13
CA LEU A 278 -9.62 13.09 1.31
C LEU A 278 -9.87 11.63 0.94
N GLU A 279 -9.40 11.23 -0.22
CA GLU A 279 -9.22 9.82 -0.54
C GLU A 279 -8.17 9.19 0.38
N LEU A 280 -8.44 7.97 0.89
CA LEU A 280 -7.38 7.08 1.36
C LEU A 280 -7.10 6.05 0.28
N THR A 281 -5.98 6.24 -0.41
CA THR A 281 -5.54 5.32 -1.45
C THR A 281 -4.64 4.24 -0.89
N THR A 282 -4.67 3.06 -1.52
CA THR A 282 -3.71 1.99 -1.21
C THR A 282 -2.31 2.30 -1.75
N GLY A 283 -2.18 3.26 -2.65
CA GLY A 283 -0.90 3.63 -3.28
C GLY A 283 -0.15 2.47 -3.94
N GLY A 284 -0.81 1.36 -4.24
CA GLY A 284 -0.16 0.12 -4.68
C GLY A 284 0.25 -0.81 -3.54
N GLY A 285 -0.10 -0.51 -2.29
CA GLY A 285 0.24 -1.28 -1.09
C GLY A 285 -0.79 -2.34 -0.74
N SER A 286 -0.97 -3.33 -1.60
CA SER A 286 -1.69 -4.55 -1.27
C SER A 286 -0.87 -5.79 -1.62
N MET A 287 -1.10 -6.87 -0.90
CA MET A 287 -0.37 -8.14 -1.03
C MET A 287 -1.33 -9.31 -1.11
N SER A 288 -1.01 -10.28 -1.96
CA SER A 288 -1.77 -11.50 -2.15
C SER A 288 -0.87 -12.74 -2.19
N LEU A 289 -1.40 -13.86 -1.69
CA LEU A 289 -0.83 -15.19 -1.80
C LEU A 289 -1.28 -15.83 -3.11
N ILE A 290 -0.34 -16.28 -3.92
CA ILE A 290 -0.64 -16.88 -5.21
C ILE A 290 -1.03 -18.35 -5.02
N LYS A 291 -2.15 -18.71 -5.65
CA LYS A 291 -2.67 -20.08 -5.61
C LYS A 291 -1.70 -21.09 -6.24
N GLY A 292 -1.35 -22.10 -5.48
CA GLY A 292 -0.42 -23.12 -5.94
C GLY A 292 1.04 -22.66 -6.01
N GLY A 293 1.40 -21.56 -5.37
CA GLY A 293 2.78 -21.09 -5.25
C GLY A 293 3.69 -22.18 -4.69
N PRO A 294 4.89 -22.39 -5.29
CA PRO A 294 5.74 -23.54 -4.96
C PRO A 294 6.37 -23.50 -3.56
N ASN A 295 6.42 -22.33 -2.90
CA ASN A 295 7.10 -22.16 -1.62
C ASN A 295 6.16 -21.57 -0.54
N PRO A 296 5.09 -22.30 -0.15
CA PRO A 296 4.03 -21.75 0.71
C PRO A 296 4.50 -21.39 2.12
N ASN A 297 5.51 -22.08 2.68
CA ASN A 297 6.02 -21.74 4.01
C ASN A 297 6.94 -20.52 3.97
N ALA A 298 7.76 -20.37 2.95
CA ALA A 298 8.57 -19.17 2.72
C ALA A 298 7.66 -17.94 2.52
N ALA A 299 6.54 -18.09 1.81
CA ALA A 299 5.53 -17.06 1.68
C ALA A 299 4.92 -16.67 3.03
N LYS A 300 4.55 -17.64 3.89
CA LYS A 300 4.05 -17.38 5.25
C LYS A 300 5.07 -16.62 6.10
N VAL A 301 6.35 -17.03 6.06
CA VAL A 301 7.42 -16.34 6.80
C VAL A 301 7.54 -14.89 6.33
N PHE A 302 7.55 -14.65 5.03
CA PHE A 302 7.66 -13.30 4.48
C PHE A 302 6.45 -12.43 4.84
N VAL A 303 5.22 -12.94 4.70
CA VAL A 303 3.99 -12.19 5.04
C VAL A 303 4.02 -11.75 6.52
N ASN A 304 4.35 -12.66 7.44
CA ASN A 304 4.42 -12.31 8.86
C ASN A 304 5.53 -11.31 9.17
N TRP A 305 6.72 -11.48 8.58
CA TRP A 305 7.80 -10.51 8.71
C TRP A 305 7.40 -9.14 8.14
N PHE A 306 6.85 -9.12 6.93
CA PHE A 306 6.50 -7.86 6.24
C PHE A 306 5.40 -7.10 6.99
N LEU A 307 4.37 -7.79 7.49
CA LEU A 307 3.26 -7.20 8.24
C LEU A 307 3.59 -6.94 9.72
N SER A 308 4.72 -7.43 10.23
CA SER A 308 5.18 -7.15 11.59
C SER A 308 5.48 -5.66 11.79
N ARG A 309 5.60 -5.24 13.05
CA ARG A 309 5.99 -3.87 13.39
C ARG A 309 7.30 -3.46 12.71
N ARG A 310 8.32 -4.33 12.75
CA ARG A 310 9.63 -4.08 12.13
C ARG A 310 9.57 -4.03 10.60
N GLY A 311 8.82 -4.91 9.97
CA GLY A 311 8.65 -4.90 8.52
C GLY A 311 7.95 -3.63 8.02
N GLN A 312 6.92 -3.16 8.74
CA GLN A 312 6.22 -1.93 8.39
C GLN A 312 7.04 -0.66 8.68
N ILE A 313 7.92 -0.66 9.69
CA ILE A 313 8.90 0.42 9.89
C ILE A 313 9.92 0.42 8.72
N ALA A 314 10.43 -0.74 8.33
CA ALA A 314 11.34 -0.86 7.21
C ALA A 314 10.70 -0.38 5.89
N LEU A 315 9.43 -0.73 5.67
CA LEU A 315 8.65 -0.23 4.52
C LEU A 315 8.61 1.29 4.48
N GLN A 316 8.27 1.96 5.58
CA GLN A 316 8.25 3.42 5.63
C GLN A 316 9.64 4.04 5.46
N LYS A 317 10.68 3.39 5.97
CA LYS A 317 12.07 3.88 5.91
C LYS A 317 12.67 3.82 4.51
N TYR A 318 12.36 2.79 3.74
CA TYR A 318 13.07 2.48 2.50
C TYR A 318 12.28 2.76 1.22
N ASN A 319 11.14 3.43 1.32
CA ASN A 319 10.32 3.88 0.18
C ASN A 319 9.95 2.75 -0.81
N ASP A 320 9.43 3.14 -1.95
CA ASP A 320 9.10 2.21 -3.02
C ASP A 320 10.23 2.03 -4.06
N LEU A 321 9.97 1.22 -5.09
CA LEU A 321 10.90 0.98 -6.20
C LEU A 321 11.19 2.21 -7.05
N TYR A 322 10.32 3.21 -7.01
CA TYR A 322 10.38 4.39 -7.87
C TYR A 322 10.96 5.62 -7.17
N GLY A 323 11.40 5.47 -5.90
CA GLY A 323 11.99 6.54 -5.10
C GLY A 323 10.99 7.63 -4.71
N GLU A 324 9.70 7.28 -4.66
CA GLU A 324 8.66 8.19 -4.18
C GLU A 324 8.69 8.31 -2.63
N ASP A 325 7.90 9.24 -2.11
CA ASP A 325 7.81 9.48 -0.68
C ASP A 325 7.37 8.25 0.10
N ALA A 326 7.81 8.16 1.36
CA ALA A 326 7.51 7.05 2.24
C ALA A 326 6.00 6.78 2.34
N PRO A 327 5.54 5.53 2.11
CA PRO A 327 4.14 5.20 2.18
C PRO A 327 3.65 5.17 3.62
N ASN A 328 2.42 5.61 3.86
CA ASN A 328 1.81 5.51 5.18
C ASN A 328 1.24 4.10 5.40
N SER A 329 1.94 3.32 6.21
CA SER A 329 1.42 2.02 6.64
C SER A 329 0.10 2.17 7.40
N ARG A 330 -0.82 1.21 7.21
CA ARG A 330 -2.04 1.10 8.04
C ARG A 330 -1.75 0.70 9.49
N ARG A 331 -0.52 0.28 9.81
CA ARG A 331 -0.13 -0.03 11.16
C ARG A 331 0.03 1.25 11.98
N MET A 332 -0.67 1.34 13.13
CA MET A 332 -0.75 2.55 13.93
C MET A 332 0.27 2.61 15.08
N ASP A 333 0.82 1.46 15.50
CA ASP A 333 1.79 1.34 16.58
C ASP A 333 3.26 1.56 16.13
N ILE A 334 3.46 2.20 14.97
CA ILE A 334 4.77 2.53 14.41
C ILE A 334 4.95 4.05 14.28
N PRO A 335 6.22 4.55 14.33
CA PRO A 335 6.51 5.96 14.12
C PRO A 335 6.02 6.46 12.75
N LYS A 336 5.52 7.69 12.70
CA LYS A 336 5.04 8.36 11.48
C LYS A 336 5.84 9.64 11.16
N ASP A 337 6.87 9.92 11.91
CA ASP A 337 7.72 11.11 11.80
C ASP A 337 8.51 11.17 10.48
N MET A 338 8.84 10.00 9.90
CA MET A 338 9.52 9.91 8.61
C MET A 338 8.63 10.17 7.39
N LEU A 339 7.31 10.24 7.57
CA LEU A 339 6.38 10.52 6.48
C LEU A 339 6.41 12.01 6.13
N VAL A 340 6.33 12.34 4.85
CA VAL A 340 6.03 13.71 4.41
C VAL A 340 4.64 14.13 4.90
N ALA A 341 4.44 15.44 5.05
CA ALA A 341 3.20 15.97 5.63
C ALA A 341 1.94 15.49 4.89
N THR A 342 2.00 15.45 3.57
CA THR A 342 0.89 15.00 2.69
C THR A 342 0.52 13.54 2.86
N ASN A 343 1.46 12.67 3.27
CA ASN A 343 1.20 11.25 3.51
C ASN A 343 0.74 10.94 4.95
N ARG A 344 0.67 11.97 5.82
CA ARG A 344 0.19 11.78 7.20
C ARG A 344 -1.30 11.94 7.29
N MET A 345 -1.96 11.00 7.95
CA MET A 345 -3.35 11.20 8.34
C MET A 345 -3.43 12.21 9.49
N ILE A 346 -4.31 13.19 9.35
CA ILE A 346 -4.52 14.25 10.34
C ILE A 346 -5.71 13.85 11.21
N PRO A 347 -5.56 13.78 12.55
CA PRO A 347 -6.67 13.47 13.44
C PRO A 347 -7.85 14.43 13.23
N GLY A 348 -9.06 13.89 13.25
CA GLY A 348 -10.30 14.66 13.09
C GLY A 348 -10.64 15.06 11.65
N LYS A 349 -9.79 14.75 10.65
CA LYS A 349 -10.14 14.94 9.25
C LYS A 349 -10.91 13.75 8.70
N ARG A 350 -11.72 14.04 7.69
CA ARG A 350 -12.58 13.06 7.03
C ARG A 350 -11.80 12.37 5.91
N TYR A 351 -11.87 11.05 5.88
CA TYR A 351 -11.23 10.21 4.87
C TYR A 351 -12.22 9.23 4.26
N PHE A 352 -12.12 9.02 2.96
CA PHE A 352 -12.88 8.01 2.25
C PHE A 352 -11.94 6.89 1.80
N ASP A 353 -12.08 5.72 2.40
CA ASP A 353 -11.21 4.57 2.14
C ASP A 353 -11.67 3.78 0.93
N VAL A 354 -11.03 4.02 -0.23
CA VAL A 354 -11.34 3.32 -1.49
C VAL A 354 -11.03 1.82 -1.46
N SER A 355 -10.29 1.34 -0.45
CA SER A 355 -9.97 -0.09 -0.31
C SER A 355 -11.07 -0.92 0.35
N ASP A 356 -12.21 -0.29 0.70
CA ASP A 356 -13.36 -1.04 1.22
C ASP A 356 -13.85 -2.04 0.15
N PRO A 357 -14.08 -3.32 0.52
CA PRO A 357 -14.51 -4.36 -0.43
C PRO A 357 -15.73 -4.01 -1.28
N LYS A 358 -16.65 -3.20 -0.76
CA LYS A 358 -17.83 -2.75 -1.49
C LYS A 358 -17.52 -1.86 -2.70
N TYR A 359 -16.31 -1.32 -2.79
CA TYR A 359 -15.84 -0.47 -3.88
C TYR A 359 -14.84 -1.17 -4.81
N ALA A 360 -14.59 -2.46 -4.58
CA ALA A 360 -13.55 -3.20 -5.31
C ALA A 360 -13.87 -3.38 -6.80
N ASP A 361 -15.15 -3.57 -7.15
CA ASP A 361 -15.58 -3.69 -8.55
C ASP A 361 -15.62 -2.31 -9.23
N MET A 362 -14.65 -2.05 -10.09
CA MET A 362 -14.59 -0.79 -10.86
C MET A 362 -15.26 -0.88 -12.23
N THR A 363 -15.84 -2.01 -12.58
CA THR A 363 -16.52 -2.22 -13.88
C THR A 363 -17.58 -1.16 -14.17
N PRO A 364 -18.49 -0.82 -13.23
CA PRO A 364 -19.52 0.20 -13.49
C PRO A 364 -18.91 1.58 -13.79
N MET A 365 -17.86 1.95 -13.08
CA MET A 365 -17.13 3.20 -13.29
C MET A 365 -16.46 3.24 -14.68
N PHE A 366 -15.75 2.19 -15.06
CA PHE A 366 -15.12 2.13 -16.39
C PHE A 366 -16.14 2.13 -17.53
N ASN A 367 -17.30 1.49 -17.34
CA ASN A 367 -18.38 1.55 -18.33
C ASN A 367 -18.90 2.96 -18.50
N LEU A 368 -19.19 3.68 -17.41
CA LEU A 368 -19.57 5.09 -17.46
C LEU A 368 -18.55 5.95 -18.20
N VAL A 369 -17.26 5.78 -17.87
CA VAL A 369 -16.19 6.53 -18.53
C VAL A 369 -16.14 6.25 -20.03
N LYS A 370 -16.26 4.99 -20.45
CA LYS A 370 -16.32 4.60 -21.87
C LYS A 370 -17.49 5.23 -22.59
N GLU A 371 -18.67 5.24 -21.98
CA GLU A 371 -19.87 5.89 -22.53
C GLU A 371 -19.66 7.39 -22.74
N ILE A 372 -19.09 8.08 -21.75
CA ILE A 372 -18.77 9.52 -21.85
C ILE A 372 -17.77 9.76 -22.98
N MET A 373 -16.72 8.95 -23.09
CA MET A 373 -15.70 9.11 -24.14
C MET A 373 -16.30 8.91 -25.53
N LYS A 374 -17.13 7.87 -25.70
CA LYS A 374 -17.85 7.62 -26.96
C LYS A 374 -18.76 8.78 -27.37
N ALA A 375 -19.51 9.33 -26.42
CA ALA A 375 -20.37 10.49 -26.68
C ALA A 375 -19.56 11.73 -27.11
N ARG A 376 -18.37 11.94 -26.53
CA ARG A 376 -17.49 13.06 -26.92
C ARG A 376 -16.92 12.93 -28.34
N GLU A 377 -16.67 11.72 -28.82
CA GLU A 377 -16.20 11.48 -30.18
C GLU A 377 -17.29 11.83 -31.20
N GLN A 378 -18.54 11.43 -30.92
CA GLN A 378 -19.70 11.72 -31.79
C GLN A 378 -20.04 13.21 -31.93
N ILE A 379 -19.66 14.04 -30.93
CA ILE A 379 -19.89 15.52 -31.01
C ILE A 379 -18.82 16.21 -31.89
N LYS A 380 -17.68 15.55 -32.16
CA LYS A 380 -16.59 16.09 -32.97
C LYS A 380 -16.73 15.79 -34.48
N GLU A 381 -17.58 14.82 -34.83
CA GLU A 381 -17.99 14.52 -36.21
C GLU A 381 -19.16 15.42 -36.62
#